data_cca5f89c908dadd1b9ae6d538cedbc3b
#
_entry.id   cca5f89c908dadd1b9ae6d538cedbc3b
#
_cell.length_a   1.000
_cell.length_b   1.000
_cell.length_c   1.000
_cell.angle_alpha   90.00
_cell.angle_beta   90.00
_cell.angle_gamma   90.00
#
_symmetry.space_group_name_H-M   'P 1'
#
loop_
_entity.id
_entity.type
_entity.pdbx_description
1 polymer ?
#
loop_
_entity_poly.entity_id
_entity_poly.type
_entity_poly.pdbx_seq_one_letter_code
_entity_poly.pdbx_strand_id
1 'polypeptide(L)'
;HLRAVYQMNCYGQSLAGEWLSLGAQAVNGSVGVNWLPEPSLSLFLRGWLGGRPFEQAVQSSYRAASRTLGLVWRPQAGRAGVQQPHDKIASSRMMVFGDGDLRREKRAAEFP
;
A
#
# COMPACT_ATOMS: atom_id res chain seq x y z
N HIS A 1 15.32 12.93 8.90
CA HIS A 1 14.40 12.00 9.56
C HIS A 1 13.38 11.46 8.57
N LEU A 2 13.39 10.13 8.36
CA LEU A 2 12.35 9.46 7.61
C LEU A 2 11.12 9.32 8.50
N ARG A 3 9.98 9.80 8.02
CA ARG A 3 8.72 9.61 8.76
C ARG A 3 7.94 8.42 8.22
N ALA A 4 7.73 8.38 6.92
CA ALA A 4 6.97 7.32 6.29
C ALA A 4 7.68 6.88 5.02
N VAL A 5 7.63 5.57 4.75
CA VAL A 5 8.14 4.98 3.51
C VAL A 5 7.02 4.20 2.86
N TYR A 6 6.66 4.58 1.63
CA TYR A 6 5.69 3.85 0.83
C TYR A 6 6.43 3.07 -0.25
N GLN A 7 6.32 1.75 -0.20
CA GLN A 7 7.01 0.84 -1.12
C GLN A 7 6.06 0.34 -2.19
N MET A 8 6.51 0.38 -3.43
CA MET A 8 5.78 -0.15 -4.59
C MET A 8 6.41 -1.43 -5.13
N ASN A 9 7.57 -1.79 -4.62
CA ASN A 9 8.32 -2.95 -5.11
C ASN A 9 7.68 -4.28 -4.68
N CYS A 10 8.01 -5.33 -5.42
CA CYS A 10 7.62 -6.68 -5.06
C CYS A 10 8.28 -7.09 -3.75
N TYR A 11 7.58 -7.86 -2.93
CA TYR A 11 8.08 -8.37 -1.65
C TYR A 11 8.56 -7.25 -0.71
N GLY A 12 7.93 -6.08 -0.79
CA GLY A 12 8.33 -4.94 0.02
C GLY A 12 8.31 -5.20 1.53
N GLN A 13 7.48 -6.13 1.99
CA GLN A 13 7.43 -6.49 3.41
C GLN A 13 8.79 -6.98 3.95
N SER A 14 9.60 -7.60 3.10
CA SER A 14 10.90 -8.11 3.52
C SER A 14 11.91 -7.00 3.82
N LEU A 15 11.67 -5.79 3.33
CA LEU A 15 12.52 -4.63 3.56
C LEU A 15 12.02 -3.72 4.68
N ALA A 16 10.86 -4.04 5.26
CA ALA A 16 10.24 -3.17 6.27
C ALA A 16 11.14 -2.99 7.50
N GLY A 17 11.80 -4.06 7.95
CA GLY A 17 12.70 -4.01 9.08
C GLY A 17 13.88 -3.07 8.86
N GLU A 18 14.44 -3.07 7.67
CA GLU A 18 15.55 -2.18 7.29
C GLU A 18 15.12 -0.73 7.33
N TRP A 19 13.96 -0.40 6.77
CA TRP A 19 13.44 0.96 6.82
C TRP A 19 13.18 1.43 8.24
N LEU A 20 12.60 0.56 9.08
CA LEU A 20 12.37 0.90 10.49
C LEU A 20 13.69 1.12 11.23
N SER A 21 14.71 0.31 10.94
CA SER A 21 16.03 0.46 11.58
C SER A 21 16.72 1.75 11.15
N LEU A 22 16.39 2.28 9.98
CA LEU A 22 16.89 3.57 9.48
C LEU A 22 16.08 4.76 10.02
N GLY A 23 15.09 4.52 10.85
CA GLY A 23 14.35 5.57 11.52
C GLY A 23 12.97 5.88 10.96
N ALA A 24 12.49 5.12 9.97
CA ALA A 24 11.14 5.30 9.47
C ALA A 24 10.12 4.97 10.57
N GLN A 25 9.09 5.79 10.70
CA GLN A 25 8.04 5.58 11.70
C GLN A 25 6.94 4.65 11.21
N ALA A 26 6.67 4.65 9.91
CA ALA A 26 5.69 3.77 9.29
C ALA A 26 6.18 3.33 7.92
N VAL A 27 5.93 2.07 7.58
CA VAL A 27 6.37 1.46 6.32
C VAL A 27 5.28 0.51 5.85
N ASN A 28 5.00 0.49 4.55
CA ASN A 28 4.20 -0.56 3.96
C ASN A 28 5.08 -1.54 3.19
N GLY A 29 4.51 -2.66 2.80
CA GLY A 29 5.18 -3.57 1.88
C GLY A 29 4.22 -4.65 1.41
N SER A 30 4.35 -5.06 0.14
CA SER A 30 3.53 -6.15 -0.38
C SER A 30 4.03 -7.50 0.11
N VAL A 31 3.10 -8.43 0.25
CA VAL A 31 3.39 -9.80 0.69
C VAL A 31 4.20 -10.55 -0.37
N GLY A 32 3.91 -10.31 -1.63
CA GLY A 32 4.57 -10.98 -2.74
C GLY A 32 4.80 -10.02 -3.90
N VAL A 33 4.65 -10.53 -5.11
CA VAL A 33 4.75 -9.71 -6.32
C VAL A 33 3.65 -8.67 -6.30
N ASN A 34 4.02 -7.41 -6.44
CA ASN A 34 3.06 -6.31 -6.45
C ASN A 34 2.58 -6.05 -7.88
N TRP A 35 1.34 -6.48 -8.16
CA TRP A 35 0.69 -6.29 -9.45
C TRP A 35 -0.12 -5.00 -9.52
N LEU A 36 -0.17 -4.25 -8.41
CA LEU A 36 -1.03 -3.07 -8.25
C LEU A 36 -0.23 -1.82 -7.85
N PRO A 37 0.92 -1.53 -8.51
CA PRO A 37 1.64 -0.30 -8.16
C PRO A 37 0.79 0.95 -8.45
N GLU A 38 -0.01 0.90 -9.53
CA GLU A 38 -1.06 1.85 -9.83
C GLU A 38 -2.39 1.13 -10.05
N PRO A 39 -3.51 1.67 -9.61
CA PRO A 39 -3.70 3.01 -9.02
C PRO A 39 -3.41 3.12 -7.52
N SER A 40 -2.77 2.11 -6.91
CA SER A 40 -2.53 2.10 -5.46
C SER A 40 -1.75 3.32 -4.99
N LEU A 41 -0.68 3.70 -5.68
CA LEU A 41 0.13 4.85 -5.30
C LEU A 41 -0.68 6.15 -5.33
N SER A 42 -1.40 6.39 -6.43
CA SER A 42 -2.20 7.60 -6.56
C SER A 42 -3.29 7.69 -5.50
N LEU A 43 -3.94 6.57 -5.20
CA LEU A 43 -4.98 6.52 -4.17
C LEU A 43 -4.38 6.67 -2.77
N PHE A 44 -3.22 6.07 -2.54
CA PHE A 44 -2.50 6.26 -1.28
C PHE A 44 -2.16 7.74 -1.08
N LEU A 45 -1.58 8.39 -2.08
CA LEU A 45 -1.20 9.79 -1.99
C LEU A 45 -2.40 10.68 -1.72
N ARG A 46 -3.52 10.41 -2.36
CA ARG A 46 -4.76 11.17 -2.12
C ARG A 46 -5.19 11.06 -0.66
N GLY A 47 -5.18 9.86 -0.10
CA GLY A 47 -5.55 9.65 1.31
C GLY A 47 -4.54 10.26 2.26
N TRP A 48 -3.25 10.00 2.03
CA TRP A 48 -2.17 10.49 2.87
C TRP A 48 -2.10 12.01 2.90
N LEU A 49 -2.11 12.64 1.72
CA LEU A 49 -2.08 14.09 1.60
C LEU A 49 -3.36 14.74 2.12
N GLY A 50 -4.47 14.00 2.13
CA GLY A 50 -5.72 14.42 2.74
C GLY A 50 -5.76 14.31 4.25
N GLY A 51 -4.69 13.83 4.87
CA GLY A 51 -4.57 13.75 6.33
C GLY A 51 -4.99 12.44 6.95
N ARG A 52 -5.23 11.38 6.17
CA ARG A 52 -5.60 10.07 6.71
C ARG A 52 -4.38 9.41 7.37
N PRO A 53 -4.61 8.56 8.40
CA PRO A 53 -3.53 7.76 8.97
C PRO A 53 -2.88 6.88 7.90
N PHE A 54 -1.59 6.61 8.06
CA PHE A 54 -0.79 5.85 7.10
C PHE A 54 -1.43 4.50 6.77
N GLU A 55 -1.77 3.72 7.81
CA GLU A 55 -2.38 2.41 7.61
C GLU A 55 -3.70 2.50 6.83
N GLN A 56 -4.55 3.45 7.18
CA GLN A 56 -5.82 3.64 6.49
C GLN A 56 -5.61 4.01 5.02
N ALA A 57 -4.65 4.91 4.74
CA ALA A 57 -4.33 5.29 3.37
C ALA A 57 -3.80 4.10 2.56
N VAL A 58 -2.92 3.28 3.15
CA VAL A 58 -2.39 2.07 2.51
C VAL A 58 -3.49 1.06 2.23
N GLN A 59 -4.27 0.70 3.25
CA GLN A 59 -5.26 -0.37 3.12
C GLN A 59 -6.44 0.02 2.22
N SER A 60 -6.91 1.26 2.31
CA SER A 60 -8.01 1.70 1.45
C SER A 60 -7.57 1.80 -0.02
N SER A 61 -6.34 2.23 -0.28
CA SER A 61 -5.80 2.27 -1.63
C SER A 61 -5.65 0.87 -2.22
N TYR A 62 -5.15 -0.08 -1.43
CA TYR A 62 -5.04 -1.47 -1.85
C TYR A 62 -6.42 -2.06 -2.17
N ARG A 63 -7.40 -1.87 -1.28
CA ARG A 63 -8.76 -2.38 -1.52
C ARG A 63 -9.39 -1.80 -2.77
N ALA A 64 -9.23 -0.50 -3.01
CA ALA A 64 -9.78 0.14 -4.21
C ALA A 64 -9.08 -0.34 -5.47
N ALA A 65 -7.77 -0.48 -5.45
CA ALA A 65 -7.00 -1.01 -6.58
C ALA A 65 -7.37 -2.46 -6.87
N SER A 66 -7.57 -3.26 -5.82
CA SER A 66 -7.98 -4.66 -5.96
C SER A 66 -9.34 -4.80 -6.64
N ARG A 67 -10.29 -3.93 -6.28
CA ARG A 67 -11.61 -3.92 -6.94
C ARG A 67 -11.49 -3.52 -8.41
N THR A 68 -10.66 -2.53 -8.70
CA THR A 68 -10.43 -2.10 -10.09
C THR A 68 -9.83 -3.23 -10.92
N LEU A 69 -8.82 -3.92 -10.39
CA LEU A 69 -8.22 -5.07 -11.08
C LEU A 69 -9.24 -6.17 -11.33
N GLY A 70 -10.06 -6.48 -10.32
CA GLY A 70 -11.11 -7.49 -10.45
C GLY A 70 -12.11 -7.17 -11.55
N LEU A 71 -12.52 -5.91 -11.67
CA LEU A 71 -13.46 -5.47 -12.71
C LEU A 71 -12.83 -5.55 -14.10
N VAL A 72 -11.57 -5.13 -14.25
CA VAL A 72 -10.86 -5.16 -15.54
C VAL A 72 -10.58 -6.59 -15.98
N TRP A 73 -10.25 -7.47 -15.04
CA TRP A 73 -9.87 -8.85 -15.33
C TRP A 73 -11.05 -9.78 -15.59
N ARG A 74 -12.21 -9.41 -15.07
CA ARG A 74 -13.41 -10.26 -15.10
C ARG A 74 -13.78 -10.81 -16.48
N PRO A 75 -13.76 -10.01 -17.57
CA PRO A 75 -14.11 -10.54 -18.90
C PRO A 75 -13.14 -11.58 -19.42
N GLN A 76 -11.95 -11.67 -18.86
CA GLN A 76 -10.90 -12.61 -19.28
C GLN A 76 -10.83 -13.85 -18.37
N ALA A 77 -11.56 -13.83 -17.26
CA ALA A 77 -11.59 -14.95 -16.32
C ALA A 77 -12.14 -16.20 -17.03
N GLY A 78 -11.49 -17.33 -16.83
CA GLY A 78 -11.90 -18.59 -17.43
C GLY A 78 -11.28 -18.89 -18.79
N ARG A 79 -10.58 -17.96 -19.42
CA ARG A 79 -9.83 -18.25 -20.66
C ARG A 79 -8.60 -19.09 -20.33
N ALA A 80 -8.31 -20.08 -21.20
CA ALA A 80 -7.14 -20.92 -21.03
C ALA A 80 -5.88 -20.08 -21.02
N GLY A 81 -4.98 -20.32 -20.07
CA GLY A 81 -3.71 -19.62 -19.93
C GLY A 81 -3.80 -18.25 -19.25
N VAL A 82 -5.01 -17.79 -18.90
CA VAL A 82 -5.19 -16.53 -18.18
C VAL A 82 -5.10 -16.82 -16.69
N GLN A 83 -4.17 -16.14 -16.01
CA GLN A 83 -3.99 -16.27 -14.56
C GLN A 83 -5.16 -15.64 -13.83
N GLN A 84 -5.61 -16.31 -12.78
CA GLN A 84 -6.75 -15.79 -11.99
C GLN A 84 -6.38 -14.50 -11.27
N PRO A 85 -7.27 -13.51 -11.25
CA PRO A 85 -6.97 -12.22 -10.63
C PRO A 85 -6.74 -12.33 -9.12
N HIS A 86 -7.37 -13.29 -8.43
CA HIS A 86 -7.20 -13.41 -6.98
C HIS A 86 -5.76 -13.72 -6.57
N ASP A 87 -5.00 -14.43 -7.39
CA ASP A 87 -3.60 -14.73 -7.09
C ASP A 87 -2.76 -13.45 -7.13
N LYS A 88 -3.02 -12.59 -8.13
CA LYS A 88 -2.34 -11.30 -8.25
C LYS A 88 -2.74 -10.35 -7.13
N ILE A 89 -4.01 -10.35 -6.75
CA ILE A 89 -4.52 -9.54 -5.65
C ILE A 89 -3.90 -10.01 -4.33
N ALA A 90 -3.87 -11.31 -4.08
CA ALA A 90 -3.32 -11.85 -2.84
C ALA A 90 -1.83 -11.55 -2.69
N SER A 91 -1.04 -11.69 -3.78
CA SER A 91 0.39 -11.41 -3.74
C SER A 91 0.68 -9.91 -3.60
N SER A 92 -0.23 -9.06 -4.06
CA SER A 92 -0.11 -7.60 -3.95
C SER A 92 -0.57 -7.06 -2.59
N ARG A 93 -1.08 -7.92 -1.72
CA ARG A 93 -1.60 -7.51 -0.41
C ARG A 93 -0.56 -6.69 0.34
N MET A 94 -1.02 -5.56 0.89
CA MET A 94 -0.14 -4.66 1.63
C MET A 94 -0.18 -4.92 3.12
N MET A 95 1.00 -4.96 3.71
CA MET A 95 1.18 -4.99 5.16
C MET A 95 1.71 -3.65 5.61
N VAL A 96 1.36 -3.26 6.83
CA VAL A 96 1.83 -2.01 7.43
C VAL A 96 2.62 -2.35 8.69
N PHE A 97 3.78 -1.73 8.83
CA PHE A 97 4.70 -1.93 9.94
C PHE A 97 4.99 -0.58 10.59
N GLY A 98 5.17 -0.58 11.91
CA GLY A 98 5.42 0.63 12.66
C GLY A 98 4.14 1.35 13.04
N ASP A 99 4.18 2.68 13.06
CA ASP A 99 3.05 3.51 13.49
C ASP A 99 2.03 3.71 12.36
N GLY A 100 1.04 2.82 12.30
CA GLY A 100 -0.04 2.91 11.32
C GLY A 100 -0.91 4.15 11.48
N ASP A 101 -0.92 4.76 12.65
CA ASP A 101 -1.72 5.96 12.93
C ASP A 101 -1.01 7.25 12.52
N LEU A 102 0.23 7.15 12.01
CA LEU A 102 1.00 8.29 11.57
C LEU A 102 0.25 9.06 10.48
N ARG A 103 0.21 10.39 10.65
CA ARG A 103 -0.36 11.31 9.66
C ARG A 103 0.74 12.15 9.05
N ARG A 104 0.51 12.65 7.82
CA ARG A 104 1.52 13.44 7.11
C ARG A 104 1.90 14.72 7.87
N GLU A 105 0.93 15.32 8.57
CA GLU A 105 1.13 16.55 9.33
C GLU A 105 0.77 16.35 10.78
N LYS A 106 1.51 17.04 11.64
CA LYS A 106 1.11 17.18 13.03
C LYS A 106 -0.11 18.09 13.10
N ARG A 107 -0.95 17.88 14.10
CA ARG A 107 -2.05 18.79 14.40
C ARG A 107 -1.49 20.16 14.78
N ALA A 108 -2.25 21.22 14.49
CA ALA A 108 -1.81 22.58 14.78
C ALA A 108 -1.36 22.75 16.24
N ALA A 109 -2.03 22.11 17.19
CA ALA A 109 -1.69 22.17 18.61
C ALA A 109 -0.35 21.52 18.96
N GLU A 110 0.24 20.73 18.06
CA GLU A 110 1.51 20.05 18.26
C GLU A 110 2.70 20.87 17.72
N PHE A 111 2.43 21.96 17.06
CA PHE A 111 3.47 22.87 16.60
C PHE A 111 3.78 23.89 17.67
N PRO A 112 5.10 24.19 17.90
CA PRO A 112 5.48 25.21 18.84
C PRO A 112 5.06 26.61 18.41
#